data_a0be1522e5e704079365a5bd60ce1110
#
_entry.id   a0be1522e5e704079365a5bd60ce1110
#
_cell.length_a   1.000
_cell.length_b   1.000
_cell.length_c   1.000
_cell.angle_alpha   90.00
_cell.angle_beta   90.00
_cell.angle_gamma   90.00
#
_symmetry.space_group_name_H-M   'P 1'
#
loop_
_entity.id
_entity.type
_entity.pdbx_description
1 polymer ?
#
loop_
_entity_poly.entity_id
_entity_poly.type
_entity_poly.pdbx_seq_one_letter_code
_entity_poly.pdbx_strand_id
1 'polypeptide(L)'
;VLGPPPTSGTRDAFVELAMEGGAKSFECLNAMKKADKKKWEAVAHGMREDGKWIDAGENDNLMVSKLVANPDAVGVFGFSFLDQNSDTIKGANINGISPTFENIADGSYNISRSLYFYVKHAHIGVVPGIKDYAREFTSEDAYGEDSYLVDKGLIPLPEDERVIYREAAEIMPKLSM
;
A
#
# COMPACT_ATOMS: atom_id res chain seq x y z
N VAL A 1 -12.87 10.66 9.38
CA VAL A 1 -11.77 9.95 8.72
C VAL A 1 -11.16 10.87 7.68
N LEU A 2 -9.86 11.01 7.69
CA LEU A 2 -9.09 11.72 6.67
C LEU A 2 -8.50 10.68 5.70
N GLY A 3 -8.76 10.80 4.43
CA GLY A 3 -8.27 9.84 3.45
C GLY A 3 -7.79 10.50 2.16
N PRO A 4 -7.03 9.76 1.34
CA PRO A 4 -6.55 10.27 0.07
C PRO A 4 -7.68 10.36 -0.98
N PRO A 5 -7.45 11.14 -2.06
CA PRO A 5 -8.43 11.34 -3.12
C PRO A 5 -8.68 10.06 -3.94
N PRO A 6 -9.73 10.03 -4.78
CA PRO A 6 -10.03 8.87 -5.63
C PRO A 6 -8.93 8.46 -6.62
N THR A 7 -7.98 9.36 -6.88
CA THR A 7 -6.82 9.13 -7.77
C THR A 7 -5.65 8.42 -7.09
N SER A 8 -5.73 8.23 -5.77
CA SER A 8 -4.64 7.67 -4.97
C SER A 8 -4.66 6.15 -4.92
N GLY A 9 -3.52 5.52 -5.18
CA GLY A 9 -3.34 4.07 -4.99
C GLY A 9 -3.48 3.63 -3.52
N THR A 10 -3.24 4.52 -2.55
CA THR A 10 -3.50 4.25 -1.13
C THR A 10 -4.99 4.12 -0.87
N ARG A 11 -5.82 4.93 -1.54
CA ARG A 11 -7.29 4.77 -1.46
C ARG A 11 -7.75 3.45 -2.05
N ASP A 12 -7.20 3.05 -3.20
CA ASP A 12 -7.52 1.76 -3.82
C ASP A 12 -7.15 0.60 -2.89
N ALA A 13 -5.96 0.66 -2.27
CA ALA A 13 -5.54 -0.34 -1.29
C ALA A 13 -6.47 -0.39 -0.06
N PHE A 14 -6.89 0.76 0.45
CA PHE A 14 -7.85 0.82 1.57
C PHE A 14 -9.21 0.20 1.20
N VAL A 15 -9.72 0.51 0.01
CA VAL A 15 -10.97 -0.10 -0.49
C VAL A 15 -10.83 -1.61 -0.62
N GLU A 16 -9.78 -2.10 -1.26
CA GLU A 16 -9.57 -3.51 -1.52
C GLU A 16 -9.33 -4.32 -0.22
N LEU A 17 -8.44 -3.84 0.62
CA LEU A 17 -7.98 -4.61 1.79
C LEU A 17 -8.88 -4.40 3.00
N ALA A 18 -9.23 -3.15 3.33
CA ALA A 18 -10.01 -2.85 4.52
C ALA A 18 -11.51 -2.92 4.27
N MET A 19 -12.03 -2.26 3.25
CA MET A 19 -13.48 -2.18 3.03
C MET A 19 -14.04 -3.49 2.46
N GLU A 20 -13.45 -4.04 1.40
CA GLU A 20 -13.87 -5.36 0.89
C GLU A 20 -13.55 -6.47 1.90
N GLY A 21 -12.40 -6.38 2.59
CA GLY A 21 -12.05 -7.29 3.67
C GLY A 21 -13.11 -7.31 4.76
N GLY A 22 -13.51 -6.14 5.24
CA GLY A 22 -14.59 -5.98 6.22
C GLY A 22 -15.95 -6.43 5.71
N ALA A 23 -16.28 -6.15 4.44
CA ALA A 23 -17.55 -6.59 3.83
C ALA A 23 -17.72 -8.12 3.85
N LYS A 24 -16.63 -8.88 3.78
CA LYS A 24 -16.67 -10.36 3.87
C LYS A 24 -17.21 -10.88 5.22
N SER A 25 -17.16 -10.07 6.27
CA SER A 25 -17.68 -10.43 7.60
C SER A 25 -19.21 -10.38 7.68
N PHE A 26 -19.88 -9.84 6.65
CA PHE A 26 -21.34 -9.72 6.60
C PHE A 26 -21.94 -10.70 5.60
N GLU A 27 -22.74 -11.63 6.10
CA GLU A 27 -23.36 -12.68 5.28
C GLU A 27 -24.25 -12.10 4.15
N CYS A 28 -24.99 -11.03 4.43
CA CYS A 28 -25.81 -10.34 3.44
C CYS A 28 -24.98 -9.73 2.30
N LEU A 29 -23.80 -9.19 2.59
CA LEU A 29 -22.90 -8.66 1.56
C LEU A 29 -22.24 -9.78 0.75
N ASN A 30 -21.91 -10.90 1.37
CA ASN A 30 -21.42 -12.09 0.66
C ASN A 30 -22.47 -12.66 -0.30
N ALA A 31 -23.72 -12.71 0.12
CA ALA A 31 -24.85 -13.11 -0.75
C ALA A 31 -25.02 -12.13 -1.91
N MET A 32 -24.93 -10.82 -1.66
CA MET A 32 -25.02 -9.77 -2.68
C MET A 32 -23.86 -9.90 -3.69
N LYS A 33 -22.63 -10.15 -3.24
CA LYS A 33 -21.46 -10.33 -4.14
C LYS A 33 -21.67 -11.46 -5.14
N LYS A 34 -22.30 -12.58 -4.69
CA LYS A 34 -22.61 -13.72 -5.56
C LYS A 34 -23.74 -13.44 -6.54
N ALA A 35 -24.73 -12.67 -6.14
CA ALA A 35 -25.93 -12.39 -6.92
C ALA A 35 -25.72 -11.24 -7.93
N ASP A 36 -25.05 -10.17 -7.51
CA ASP A 36 -24.82 -8.96 -8.31
C ASP A 36 -23.53 -8.27 -7.83
N LYS A 37 -22.42 -8.61 -8.46
CA LYS A 37 -21.10 -8.06 -8.14
C LYS A 37 -21.07 -6.54 -8.26
N LYS A 38 -21.71 -5.96 -9.27
CA LYS A 38 -21.70 -4.51 -9.51
C LYS A 38 -22.43 -3.77 -8.39
N LYS A 39 -23.57 -4.30 -7.95
CA LYS A 39 -24.32 -3.74 -6.81
C LYS A 39 -23.53 -3.87 -5.51
N TRP A 40 -22.85 -5.00 -5.32
CA TRP A 40 -21.98 -5.20 -4.18
C TRP A 40 -20.83 -4.19 -4.16
N GLU A 41 -20.14 -3.96 -5.29
CA GLU A 41 -19.07 -2.96 -5.41
C GLU A 41 -19.57 -1.56 -5.05
N ALA A 42 -20.75 -1.18 -5.51
CA ALA A 42 -21.33 0.12 -5.17
C ALA A 42 -21.53 0.32 -3.65
N VAL A 43 -21.78 -0.75 -2.91
CA VAL A 43 -21.89 -0.72 -1.45
C VAL A 43 -20.52 -0.84 -0.78
N ALA A 44 -19.72 -1.81 -1.17
CA ALA A 44 -18.44 -2.13 -0.52
C ALA A 44 -17.37 -1.09 -0.77
N HIS A 45 -17.39 -0.38 -1.91
CA HIS A 45 -16.43 0.67 -2.26
C HIS A 45 -16.92 2.08 -1.94
N GLY A 46 -18.21 2.21 -1.54
CA GLY A 46 -18.84 3.49 -1.28
C GLY A 46 -18.23 4.21 -0.08
N MET A 47 -17.60 5.36 -0.31
CA MET A 47 -17.18 6.24 0.77
C MET A 47 -18.37 7.05 1.28
N ARG A 48 -18.33 7.41 2.56
CA ARG A 48 -19.38 8.23 3.17
C ARG A 48 -19.34 9.65 2.62
N GLU A 49 -20.52 10.19 2.28
CA GLU A 49 -20.71 11.55 1.75
C GLU A 49 -21.32 12.50 2.79
N ASP A 50 -21.51 12.05 4.02
CA ASP A 50 -22.09 12.81 5.13
C ASP A 50 -21.07 13.68 5.90
N GLY A 51 -19.88 13.90 5.32
CA GLY A 51 -18.79 14.66 5.92
C GLY A 51 -17.97 13.91 6.96
N LYS A 52 -18.22 12.63 7.19
CA LYS A 52 -17.39 11.79 8.09
C LYS A 52 -16.15 11.22 7.40
N TRP A 53 -16.15 11.13 6.08
CA TRP A 53 -14.97 10.94 5.27
C TRP A 53 -14.62 12.28 4.62
N ILE A 54 -13.38 12.72 4.76
CA ILE A 54 -12.87 13.97 4.23
C ILE A 54 -11.69 13.64 3.32
N ASP A 55 -11.76 14.09 2.07
CA ASP A 55 -10.63 14.08 1.17
C ASP A 55 -9.56 15.06 1.69
N ALA A 56 -8.42 14.51 2.12
CA ALA A 56 -7.33 15.27 2.71
C ALA A 56 -6.25 15.66 1.70
N GLY A 57 -6.40 15.26 0.43
CA GLY A 57 -5.41 15.43 -0.63
C GLY A 57 -4.38 14.29 -0.63
N GLU A 58 -3.39 14.42 -1.52
CA GLU A 58 -2.32 13.42 -1.70
C GLU A 58 -1.07 13.72 -0.85
N ASN A 59 -1.08 14.81 -0.07
CA ASN A 59 0.06 15.20 0.76
C ASN A 59 -0.06 14.60 2.17
N ASP A 60 0.64 13.50 2.40
CA ASP A 60 0.61 12.79 3.68
C ASP A 60 1.18 13.61 4.84
N ASN A 61 2.13 14.52 4.62
CA ASN A 61 2.61 15.44 5.66
C ASN A 61 1.51 16.40 6.13
N LEU A 62 0.65 16.84 5.22
CA LEU A 62 -0.51 17.67 5.56
C LEU A 62 -1.54 16.83 6.36
N MET A 63 -1.68 15.55 6.03
CA MET A 63 -2.55 14.65 6.76
C MET A 63 -2.06 14.44 8.20
N VAL A 64 -0.78 14.22 8.40
CA VAL A 64 -0.16 14.11 9.75
C VAL A 64 -0.44 15.39 10.56
N SER A 65 -0.24 16.56 9.98
CA SER A 65 -0.53 17.84 10.64
C SER A 65 -2.01 17.99 11.05
N LYS A 66 -2.94 17.53 10.20
CA LYS A 66 -4.38 17.52 10.51
C LYS A 66 -4.74 16.54 11.63
N LEU A 67 -4.07 15.38 11.71
CA LEU A 67 -4.25 14.40 12.79
C LEU A 67 -3.77 14.95 14.12
N VAL A 68 -2.59 15.58 14.16
CA VAL A 68 -2.07 16.24 15.35
C VAL A 68 -3.01 17.33 15.87
N ALA A 69 -3.59 18.10 14.94
CA ALA A 69 -4.56 19.15 15.29
C ALA A 69 -5.94 18.60 15.71
N ASN A 70 -6.27 17.35 15.41
CA ASN A 70 -7.54 16.72 15.74
C ASN A 70 -7.34 15.27 16.23
N PRO A 71 -7.10 15.09 17.54
CA PRO A 71 -6.82 13.78 18.14
C PRO A 71 -7.93 12.73 17.98
N ASP A 72 -9.17 13.16 17.69
CA ASP A 72 -10.32 12.27 17.46
C ASP A 72 -10.43 11.80 15.99
N ALA A 73 -9.53 12.28 15.12
CA ALA A 73 -9.53 11.89 13.72
C ALA A 73 -8.73 10.60 13.48
N VAL A 74 -9.10 9.89 12.42
CA VAL A 74 -8.36 8.75 11.87
C VAL A 74 -7.89 9.11 10.47
N GLY A 75 -6.62 8.80 10.15
CA GLY A 75 -6.01 9.02 8.83
C GLY A 75 -5.75 7.71 8.10
N VAL A 76 -5.82 7.75 6.78
CA VAL A 76 -5.46 6.63 5.88
C VAL A 76 -4.32 7.07 4.98
N PHE A 77 -3.13 6.53 5.18
CA PHE A 77 -1.91 6.86 4.43
C PHE A 77 -0.87 5.74 4.55
N GLY A 78 0.26 5.86 3.83
CA GLY A 78 1.29 4.84 3.79
C GLY A 78 2.06 4.69 5.12
N PHE A 79 2.50 3.46 5.40
CA PHE A 79 3.26 3.12 6.62
C PHE A 79 4.50 4.00 6.82
N SER A 80 5.21 4.36 5.77
CA SER A 80 6.42 5.20 5.87
C SER A 80 6.19 6.53 6.60
N PHE A 81 5.00 7.12 6.45
CA PHE A 81 4.64 8.36 7.17
C PHE A 81 4.25 8.11 8.63
N LEU A 82 3.68 6.95 8.94
CA LEU A 82 3.47 6.53 10.33
C LEU A 82 4.80 6.33 11.04
N ASP A 83 5.73 5.61 10.42
CA ASP A 83 7.05 5.32 10.96
C ASP A 83 7.85 6.60 11.23
N GLN A 84 7.92 7.50 10.25
CA GLN A 84 8.62 8.79 10.38
C GLN A 84 7.99 9.77 11.39
N ASN A 85 6.76 9.54 11.83
CA ASN A 85 6.01 10.40 12.77
C ASN A 85 5.48 9.62 13.98
N SER A 86 6.11 8.51 14.32
CA SER A 86 5.69 7.61 15.42
C SER A 86 5.72 8.23 16.80
N ASP A 87 6.40 9.35 16.98
CA ASP A 87 6.42 10.17 18.18
C ASP A 87 5.15 11.05 18.34
N THR A 88 4.42 11.32 17.26
CA THR A 88 3.28 12.25 17.24
C THR A 88 1.95 11.60 16.89
N ILE A 89 1.96 10.52 16.14
CA ILE A 89 0.76 9.77 15.73
C ILE A 89 0.91 8.29 16.05
N LYS A 90 -0.20 7.59 16.18
CA LYS A 90 -0.23 6.17 16.52
C LYS A 90 -0.95 5.36 15.43
N GLY A 91 -0.36 4.25 15.04
CA GLY A 91 -1.00 3.30 14.13
C GLY A 91 -2.16 2.55 14.80
N ALA A 92 -3.24 2.36 14.06
CA ALA A 92 -4.39 1.60 14.53
C ALA A 92 -4.13 0.09 14.43
N ASN A 93 -4.47 -0.65 15.48
CA ASN A 93 -4.44 -2.11 15.41
C ASN A 93 -5.59 -2.63 14.53
N ILE A 94 -5.29 -3.58 13.67
CA ILE A 94 -6.26 -4.32 12.87
C ILE A 94 -6.29 -5.76 13.34
N ASN A 95 -7.46 -6.24 13.75
CA ASN A 95 -7.62 -7.57 14.35
C ASN A 95 -6.69 -7.83 15.56
N GLY A 96 -6.35 -6.79 16.30
CA GLY A 96 -5.43 -6.87 17.43
C GLY A 96 -3.94 -6.78 17.08
N ILE A 97 -3.60 -6.72 15.79
CA ILE A 97 -2.22 -6.63 15.29
C ILE A 97 -1.86 -5.16 15.03
N SER A 98 -0.71 -4.72 15.56
CA SER A 98 -0.18 -3.37 15.35
C SER A 98 0.54 -3.26 14.01
N PRO A 99 0.51 -2.09 13.35
CA PRO A 99 1.27 -1.84 12.12
C PRO A 99 2.75 -1.57 12.46
N THR A 100 3.48 -2.62 12.79
CA THR A 100 4.93 -2.57 12.95
C THR A 100 5.61 -3.08 11.68
N PHE A 101 6.90 -2.75 11.54
CA PHE A 101 7.72 -3.24 10.43
C PHE A 101 7.62 -4.77 10.31
N GLU A 102 7.81 -5.48 11.41
CA GLU A 102 7.79 -6.94 11.46
C GLU A 102 6.43 -7.52 11.06
N ASN A 103 5.34 -6.97 11.63
CA ASN A 103 3.98 -7.46 11.35
C ASN A 103 3.53 -7.16 9.91
N ILE A 104 4.11 -6.15 9.26
CA ILE A 104 3.86 -5.87 7.85
C ILE A 104 4.72 -6.78 6.97
N ALA A 105 6.00 -6.97 7.31
CA ALA A 105 6.92 -7.81 6.57
C ALA A 105 6.49 -9.28 6.54
N ASP A 106 5.99 -9.82 7.66
CA ASP A 106 5.52 -11.20 7.77
C ASP A 106 4.04 -11.38 7.34
N GLY A 107 3.35 -10.29 6.97
CA GLY A 107 1.96 -10.32 6.53
C GLY A 107 0.91 -10.46 7.65
N SER A 108 1.29 -10.46 8.92
CA SER A 108 0.36 -10.53 10.06
C SER A 108 -0.56 -9.30 10.11
N TYR A 109 -0.05 -8.11 9.71
CA TYR A 109 -0.86 -6.92 9.51
C TYR A 109 -1.51 -6.98 8.12
N ASN A 110 -2.68 -7.55 8.04
CA ASN A 110 -3.34 -8.01 6.81
C ASN A 110 -3.92 -6.90 5.90
N ILE A 111 -3.76 -5.61 6.23
CA ILE A 111 -4.03 -4.48 5.33
C ILE A 111 -2.74 -3.91 4.73
N SER A 112 -1.80 -4.78 4.42
CA SER A 112 -0.57 -4.49 3.71
C SER A 112 -0.57 -5.16 2.33
N ARG A 113 0.18 -4.61 1.39
CA ARG A 113 0.38 -5.20 0.06
C ARG A 113 1.75 -4.83 -0.49
N SER A 114 2.28 -5.68 -1.35
CA SER A 114 3.50 -5.40 -2.10
C SER A 114 3.32 -4.22 -3.06
N LEU A 115 4.39 -3.46 -3.24
CA LEU A 115 4.50 -2.45 -4.30
C LEU A 115 5.11 -3.11 -5.55
N TYR A 116 4.65 -2.71 -6.72
CA TYR A 116 5.14 -3.20 -7.99
C TYR A 116 5.51 -2.05 -8.92
N PHE A 117 6.59 -2.22 -9.67
CA PHE A 117 6.85 -1.40 -10.83
C PHE A 117 6.88 -2.26 -12.09
N TYR A 118 6.54 -1.70 -13.23
CA TYR A 118 6.47 -2.40 -14.49
C TYR A 118 7.39 -1.76 -15.53
N VAL A 119 8.23 -2.56 -16.14
CA VAL A 119 9.10 -2.13 -17.24
C VAL A 119 8.45 -2.47 -18.57
N LYS A 120 8.22 -1.47 -19.41
CA LYS A 120 7.70 -1.69 -20.78
C LYS A 120 8.80 -2.34 -21.61
N HIS A 121 8.64 -3.63 -21.91
CA HIS A 121 9.66 -4.43 -22.59
C HIS A 121 10.14 -3.82 -23.92
N ALA A 122 9.25 -3.19 -24.69
CA ALA A 122 9.61 -2.51 -25.94
C ALA A 122 10.54 -1.30 -25.76
N HIS A 123 10.73 -0.81 -24.55
CA HIS A 123 11.65 0.30 -24.25
C HIS A 123 13.06 -0.18 -23.85
N ILE A 124 13.25 -1.47 -23.59
CA ILE A 124 14.55 -2.04 -23.24
C ILE A 124 15.46 -1.96 -24.48
N GLY A 125 16.62 -1.32 -24.29
CA GLY A 125 17.58 -1.07 -25.39
C GLY A 125 17.24 0.14 -26.27
N VAL A 126 16.06 0.76 -26.12
CA VAL A 126 15.65 1.99 -26.81
C VAL A 126 15.81 3.20 -25.91
N VAL A 127 15.31 3.10 -24.67
CA VAL A 127 15.44 4.15 -23.68
C VAL A 127 16.69 3.86 -22.82
N PRO A 128 17.68 4.76 -22.81
CA PRO A 128 18.89 4.57 -22.01
C PRO A 128 18.58 4.46 -20.52
N GLY A 129 19.30 3.58 -19.81
CA GLY A 129 19.26 3.49 -18.36
C GLY A 129 18.10 2.67 -17.77
N ILE A 130 17.07 2.26 -18.54
CA ILE A 130 15.95 1.47 -18.00
C ILE A 130 16.43 0.19 -17.31
N LYS A 131 17.34 -0.54 -17.93
CA LYS A 131 17.87 -1.78 -17.39
C LYS A 131 18.72 -1.54 -16.16
N ASP A 132 19.55 -0.51 -16.19
CA ASP A 132 20.41 -0.15 -15.07
C ASP A 132 19.57 0.36 -13.87
N TYR A 133 18.51 1.11 -14.14
CA TYR A 133 17.55 1.53 -13.11
C TYR A 133 16.85 0.33 -12.45
N ALA A 134 16.39 -0.64 -13.23
CA ALA A 134 15.76 -1.83 -12.68
C ALA A 134 16.74 -2.65 -11.82
N ARG A 135 17.98 -2.78 -12.25
CA ARG A 135 19.05 -3.44 -11.49
C ARG A 135 19.36 -2.73 -10.18
N GLU A 136 19.53 -1.41 -10.25
CA GLU A 136 19.77 -0.60 -9.05
C GLU A 136 18.60 -0.73 -8.07
N PHE A 137 17.36 -0.58 -8.55
CA PHE A 137 16.17 -0.68 -7.71
C PHE A 137 16.01 -2.05 -7.05
N THR A 138 16.55 -3.12 -7.64
CA THR A 138 16.53 -4.49 -7.09
C THR A 138 17.85 -4.90 -6.45
N SER A 139 18.79 -3.97 -6.26
CA SER A 139 20.06 -4.24 -5.55
C SER A 139 19.86 -4.32 -4.04
N GLU A 140 20.75 -5.00 -3.33
CA GLU A 140 20.72 -5.01 -1.86
C GLU A 140 20.91 -3.62 -1.26
N ASP A 141 21.71 -2.75 -1.93
CA ASP A 141 21.94 -1.38 -1.49
C ASP A 141 20.66 -0.52 -1.57
N ALA A 142 19.75 -0.84 -2.52
CA ALA A 142 18.51 -0.10 -2.70
C ALA A 142 17.35 -0.64 -1.85
N TYR A 143 17.12 -1.96 -1.81
CA TYR A 143 15.96 -2.52 -1.17
C TYR A 143 16.23 -3.74 -0.27
N GLY A 144 17.49 -3.98 0.09
CA GLY A 144 17.87 -4.92 1.14
C GLY A 144 17.49 -4.45 2.54
N GLU A 145 17.80 -5.22 3.58
CA GLU A 145 17.39 -4.93 4.96
C GLU A 145 17.99 -3.63 5.51
N ASP A 146 19.24 -3.32 5.17
CA ASP A 146 19.96 -2.12 5.60
C ASP A 146 20.07 -1.09 4.45
N SER A 147 19.07 -1.02 3.57
CA SER A 147 19.15 -0.23 2.35
C SER A 147 18.64 1.21 2.52
N TYR A 148 19.05 2.07 1.57
CA TYR A 148 18.62 3.48 1.60
C TYR A 148 17.12 3.69 1.38
N LEU A 149 16.37 2.71 0.82
CA LEU A 149 14.93 2.79 0.72
C LEU A 149 14.24 2.37 2.02
N VAL A 150 14.84 1.51 2.83
CA VAL A 150 14.35 1.20 4.18
C VAL A 150 14.39 2.44 5.07
N ASP A 151 15.43 3.26 4.95
CA ASP A 151 15.49 4.58 5.61
C ASP A 151 14.36 5.53 5.20
N LYS A 152 13.68 5.25 4.09
CA LYS A 152 12.51 5.99 3.61
C LYS A 152 11.17 5.31 3.91
N GLY A 153 11.22 4.22 4.71
CA GLY A 153 10.04 3.47 5.13
C GLY A 153 9.61 2.36 4.16
N LEU A 154 10.48 1.93 3.24
CA LEU A 154 10.27 0.69 2.49
C LEU A 154 10.40 -0.49 3.46
N ILE A 155 9.49 -1.44 3.37
CA ILE A 155 9.62 -2.74 4.01
C ILE A 155 10.13 -3.71 2.94
N PRO A 156 11.36 -4.25 3.07
CA PRO A 156 11.91 -5.17 2.08
C PRO A 156 11.15 -6.50 2.07
N LEU A 157 11.15 -7.15 0.91
CA LEU A 157 10.71 -8.53 0.81
C LEU A 157 11.69 -9.47 1.53
N PRO A 158 11.28 -10.69 1.89
CA PRO A 158 12.18 -11.74 2.34
C PRO A 158 13.33 -11.98 1.34
N GLU A 159 14.49 -12.41 1.83
CA GLU A 159 15.70 -12.54 1.01
C GLU A 159 15.50 -13.46 -0.21
N ASP A 160 14.81 -14.57 -0.04
CA ASP A 160 14.51 -15.53 -1.10
C ASP A 160 13.65 -14.90 -2.22
N GLU A 161 12.70 -14.05 -1.88
CA GLU A 161 11.92 -13.28 -2.86
C GLU A 161 12.76 -12.19 -3.53
N ARG A 162 13.62 -11.49 -2.77
CA ARG A 162 14.52 -10.46 -3.33
C ARG A 162 15.44 -11.03 -4.40
N VAL A 163 15.99 -12.22 -4.18
CA VAL A 163 16.82 -12.92 -5.17
C VAL A 163 16.06 -13.12 -6.49
N ILE A 164 14.81 -13.58 -6.44
CA ILE A 164 13.98 -13.82 -7.63
C ILE A 164 13.80 -12.52 -8.44
N TYR A 165 13.48 -11.40 -7.78
CA TYR A 165 13.28 -10.12 -8.47
C TYR A 165 14.57 -9.52 -9.00
N ARG A 166 15.71 -9.74 -8.33
CA ARG A 166 17.03 -9.35 -8.81
C ARG A 166 17.42 -10.12 -10.09
N GLU A 167 17.21 -11.42 -10.09
CA GLU A 167 17.43 -12.24 -11.29
C GLU A 167 16.50 -11.81 -12.43
N ALA A 168 15.23 -11.52 -12.13
CA ALA A 168 14.28 -11.01 -13.12
C ALA A 168 14.73 -9.66 -13.71
N ALA A 169 15.31 -8.77 -12.93
CA ALA A 169 15.85 -7.49 -13.41
C ALA A 169 17.08 -7.67 -14.35
N GLU A 170 17.83 -8.76 -14.18
CA GLU A 170 18.94 -9.08 -15.07
C GLU A 170 18.46 -9.60 -16.44
N ILE A 171 17.52 -10.55 -16.44
CA ILE A 171 17.10 -11.24 -17.68
C ILE A 171 15.90 -10.56 -18.34
N MET A 172 15.18 -9.66 -17.64
CA MET A 172 14.01 -8.94 -18.13
C MET A 172 12.98 -9.87 -18.81
N PRO A 173 12.44 -10.86 -18.11
CA PRO A 173 11.47 -11.79 -18.69
C PRO A 173 10.18 -11.06 -19.05
N LYS A 174 9.48 -11.54 -20.06
CA LYS A 174 8.12 -11.06 -20.32
C LYS A 174 7.18 -11.57 -19.24
N LEU A 175 6.33 -10.68 -18.74
CA LEU A 175 5.25 -11.05 -17.84
C LEU A 175 4.30 -11.99 -18.58
N SER A 176 4.09 -13.20 -18.06
CA SER A 176 3.05 -14.13 -18.49
C SER A 176 1.80 -13.89 -17.63
N MET A 177 0.71 -13.51 -18.26
CA MET A 177 -0.61 -13.39 -17.63
C MET A 177 -1.42 -14.67 -17.83
#